data_dc1a1529863f6ba4b960bf1349851824
#
_entry.id   dc1a1529863f6ba4b960bf1349851824
#
_cell.length_a   1.000
_cell.length_b   1.000
_cell.length_c   1.000
_cell.angle_alpha   90.00
_cell.angle_beta   90.00
_cell.angle_gamma   90.00
#
_symmetry.space_group_name_H-M   'P 1'
#
loop_
_entity.id
_entity.type
_entity.pdbx_description
1 polymer ?
#
loop_
_entity_poly.entity_id
_entity_poly.type
_entity_poly.pdbx_seq_one_letter_code
_entity_poly.pdbx_strand_id
1 'polypeptide(L)'
;MGKWHTKKNKKMCWWITEKCNEGCIYCFRALDSINNFNLEQHMLILKRIIDYGTEQITWSGGEALLVPHVIKLMKYAKKHGIYNKLTTNGKLLNNEKINEIKPYIDLVALSIDSFNDNTNHSIGRGYEQREIVIDRIKNLINSGILVDINTVVVKQNINDLIDMAEFLKDNPINGKWKLMTFFPIRETALKNKDKLEVDDNEFLKIVNRLKKEYPSINIVHMMNDQIQQQYPGVRANGDLLVTRDYKDIILGNMVSDTIPDNPFNIK
;
A
#
# COMPACT_ATOMS: atom_id res chain seq x y z
N MET A 1 18.10 -19.09 -15.34
CA MET A 1 18.78 -18.73 -14.08
C MET A 1 19.29 -17.30 -14.19
N GLY A 2 18.48 -16.33 -13.82
CA GLY A 2 18.82 -14.90 -13.88
C GLY A 2 19.47 -14.46 -12.58
N LYS A 3 20.71 -13.98 -12.65
CA LYS A 3 21.46 -13.45 -11.50
C LYS A 3 20.79 -12.18 -10.97
N TRP A 4 20.24 -12.26 -9.77
CA TRP A 4 19.71 -11.12 -9.01
C TRP A 4 20.87 -10.38 -8.33
N HIS A 5 21.56 -9.50 -9.05
CA HIS A 5 22.58 -8.61 -8.51
C HIS A 5 22.22 -7.15 -8.75
N THR A 6 21.25 -6.66 -8.01
CA THR A 6 21.17 -5.24 -7.65
C THR A 6 21.05 -5.19 -6.14
N LYS A 7 21.74 -4.23 -5.47
CA LYS A 7 21.53 -3.93 -4.05
C LYS A 7 20.04 -3.62 -3.88
N LYS A 8 19.20 -4.62 -3.64
CA LYS A 8 17.80 -4.42 -3.36
C LYS A 8 17.71 -3.87 -1.95
N ASN A 9 17.30 -2.61 -1.81
CA ASN A 9 16.91 -2.08 -0.51
C ASN A 9 15.99 -3.08 0.18
N LYS A 10 16.34 -3.49 1.39
CA LYS A 10 15.58 -4.45 2.18
C LYS A 10 14.27 -3.78 2.62
N LYS A 11 13.18 -4.11 1.93
CA LYS A 11 11.85 -3.53 2.17
C LYS A 11 10.95 -4.54 2.85
N MET A 12 10.13 -4.07 3.78
CA MET A 12 9.12 -4.88 4.44
C MET A 12 7.77 -4.16 4.43
N CYS A 13 6.69 -4.88 4.14
CA CYS A 13 5.34 -4.39 4.34
C CYS A 13 4.87 -4.79 5.74
N TRP A 14 4.32 -3.86 6.48
CA TRP A 14 3.69 -4.17 7.76
C TRP A 14 2.20 -3.84 7.69
N TRP A 15 1.36 -4.87 7.59
CA TRP A 15 -0.09 -4.77 7.74
C TRP A 15 -0.40 -4.73 9.24
N ILE A 16 -0.19 -3.55 9.85
CA ILE A 16 -0.21 -3.37 11.30
C ILE A 16 -1.58 -3.60 11.93
N THR A 17 -2.65 -3.54 11.13
CA THR A 17 -4.04 -3.81 11.54
C THR A 17 -4.87 -4.31 10.38
N GLU A 18 -5.86 -5.16 10.63
CA GLU A 18 -6.87 -5.51 9.63
C GLU A 18 -8.12 -4.60 9.70
N LYS A 19 -8.21 -3.72 10.71
CA LYS A 19 -9.29 -2.73 10.80
C LYS A 19 -9.14 -1.69 9.70
N CYS A 20 -10.24 -1.35 9.04
CA CYS A 20 -10.31 -0.33 8.02
C CYS A 20 -11.64 0.44 8.13
N ASN A 21 -11.62 1.71 7.77
CA ASN A 21 -12.79 2.56 7.63
C ASN A 21 -13.36 2.56 6.19
N GLU A 22 -12.92 1.60 5.35
CA GLU A 22 -13.36 1.34 3.98
C GLU A 22 -13.78 -0.12 3.81
N GLY A 23 -14.66 -0.37 2.82
CA GLY A 23 -15.19 -1.69 2.50
C GLY A 23 -14.83 -2.18 1.09
N CYS A 24 -13.63 -1.86 0.58
CA CYS A 24 -13.22 -2.16 -0.81
C CYS A 24 -13.38 -3.64 -1.15
N ILE A 25 -14.16 -3.94 -2.20
CA ILE A 25 -14.49 -5.32 -2.59
C ILE A 25 -13.32 -6.05 -3.29
N TYR A 26 -12.28 -5.33 -3.70
CA TYR A 26 -11.02 -5.87 -4.25
C TYR A 26 -9.93 -6.06 -3.19
N CYS A 27 -10.21 -5.76 -1.92
CA CYS A 27 -9.20 -5.75 -0.87
C CYS A 27 -8.71 -7.16 -0.54
N PHE A 28 -7.38 -7.32 -0.54
CA PHE A 28 -6.71 -8.59 -0.22
C PHE A 28 -6.24 -8.70 1.25
N ARG A 29 -6.75 -7.86 2.17
CA ARG A 29 -6.42 -8.01 3.60
C ARG A 29 -6.94 -9.34 4.14
N ALA A 30 -6.25 -9.88 5.15
CA ALA A 30 -6.57 -11.16 5.76
C ALA A 30 -7.54 -10.96 6.94
N LEU A 31 -8.83 -11.21 6.74
CA LEU A 31 -9.85 -10.98 7.77
C LEU A 31 -9.76 -11.97 8.95
N ASP A 32 -9.06 -13.08 8.77
CA ASP A 32 -8.79 -14.10 9.79
C ASP A 32 -7.67 -13.73 10.78
N SER A 33 -6.89 -12.69 10.48
CA SER A 33 -5.74 -12.28 11.29
C SER A 33 -5.99 -11.06 12.18
N ILE A 34 -7.25 -10.80 12.55
CA ILE A 34 -7.62 -9.67 13.39
C ILE A 34 -6.97 -9.83 14.77
N ASN A 35 -6.08 -8.90 15.12
CA ASN A 35 -5.48 -8.79 16.43
C ASN A 35 -5.44 -7.34 16.88
N ASN A 36 -5.47 -7.11 18.19
CA ASN A 36 -5.38 -5.79 18.81
C ASN A 36 -4.11 -5.73 19.65
N PHE A 37 -2.95 -5.81 19.02
CA PHE A 37 -1.69 -5.67 19.72
C PHE A 37 -1.59 -4.30 20.41
N ASN A 38 -1.06 -4.30 21.62
CA ASN A 38 -0.72 -3.10 22.36
C ASN A 38 0.60 -2.49 21.83
N LEU A 39 0.99 -1.35 22.39
CA LEU A 39 2.21 -0.66 21.99
C LEU A 39 3.47 -1.54 22.19
N GLU A 40 3.53 -2.33 23.26
CA GLU A 40 4.71 -3.14 23.61
C GLU A 40 4.91 -4.25 22.58
N GLN A 41 3.84 -4.94 22.20
CA GLN A 41 3.86 -5.98 21.18
C GLN A 41 4.24 -5.41 19.80
N HIS A 42 3.64 -4.28 19.40
CA HIS A 42 4.03 -3.61 18.17
C HIS A 42 5.50 -3.12 18.22
N MET A 43 5.99 -2.66 19.36
CA MET A 43 7.37 -2.25 19.52
C MET A 43 8.32 -3.45 19.44
N LEU A 44 7.93 -4.62 19.96
CA LEU A 44 8.70 -5.85 19.79
C LEU A 44 8.83 -6.23 18.31
N ILE A 45 7.71 -6.24 17.57
CA ILE A 45 7.70 -6.50 16.12
C ILE A 45 8.62 -5.50 15.40
N LEU A 46 8.48 -4.20 15.69
CA LEU A 46 9.29 -3.16 15.05
C LEU A 46 10.79 -3.36 15.27
N LYS A 47 11.20 -3.67 16.48
CA LYS A 47 12.62 -3.96 16.80
C LYS A 47 13.14 -5.14 15.97
N ARG A 48 12.38 -6.25 15.89
CA ARG A 48 12.74 -7.42 15.08
C ARG A 48 12.82 -7.10 13.58
N ILE A 49 11.91 -6.26 13.06
CA ILE A 49 11.96 -5.76 11.68
C ILE A 49 13.28 -4.98 11.45
N ILE A 50 13.67 -4.13 12.37
CA ILE A 50 14.91 -3.35 12.30
C ILE A 50 16.14 -4.28 12.38
N ASP A 51 16.13 -5.25 13.30
CA ASP A 51 17.24 -6.21 13.51
C ASP A 51 17.47 -7.09 12.28
N TYR A 52 16.46 -7.32 11.44
CA TYR A 52 16.64 -7.97 10.13
C TYR A 52 17.40 -7.10 9.11
N GLY A 53 17.73 -5.87 9.46
CA GLY A 53 18.40 -4.92 8.57
C GLY A 53 17.45 -4.33 7.52
N THR A 54 16.15 -4.22 7.85
CA THR A 54 15.18 -3.54 7.00
C THR A 54 15.58 -2.09 6.79
N GLU A 55 15.53 -1.62 5.56
CA GLU A 55 15.86 -0.25 5.18
C GLU A 55 14.60 0.60 4.93
N GLN A 56 13.49 -0.05 4.57
CA GLN A 56 12.21 0.62 4.34
C GLN A 56 11.07 -0.19 4.94
N ILE A 57 10.20 0.46 5.70
CA ILE A 57 8.91 -0.09 6.14
C ILE A 57 7.78 0.59 5.36
N THR A 58 6.92 -0.22 4.75
CA THR A 58 5.62 0.24 4.24
C THR A 58 4.57 -0.01 5.32
N TRP A 59 4.16 1.06 5.99
CA TRP A 59 3.07 1.06 6.96
C TRP A 59 1.75 0.95 6.22
N SER A 60 1.04 -0.15 6.42
CA SER A 60 -0.19 -0.50 5.73
C SER A 60 -1.10 -1.30 6.67
N GLY A 61 -2.07 -2.01 6.12
CA GLY A 61 -2.99 -2.85 6.87
C GLY A 61 -4.37 -2.79 6.24
N GLY A 62 -5.41 -2.73 7.06
CA GLY A 62 -6.66 -2.13 6.65
C GLY A 62 -6.43 -0.63 6.47
N GLU A 63 -6.38 0.13 7.57
CA GLU A 63 -5.92 1.52 7.57
C GLU A 63 -4.96 1.73 8.76
N ALA A 64 -3.68 1.97 8.48
CA ALA A 64 -2.64 2.07 9.49
C ALA A 64 -2.89 3.21 10.50
N LEU A 65 -3.49 4.32 10.05
CA LEU A 65 -3.78 5.47 10.91
C LEU A 65 -4.89 5.22 11.95
N LEU A 66 -5.59 4.07 11.88
CA LEU A 66 -6.51 3.63 12.94
C LEU A 66 -5.78 3.08 14.18
N VAL A 67 -4.48 2.76 14.07
CA VAL A 67 -3.69 2.30 15.22
C VAL A 67 -3.25 3.51 16.06
N PRO A 68 -3.70 3.67 17.30
CA PRO A 68 -3.51 4.91 18.06
C PRO A 68 -2.06 5.33 18.26
N HIS A 69 -1.14 4.37 18.26
CA HIS A 69 0.28 4.59 18.50
C HIS A 69 1.17 4.42 17.26
N VAL A 70 0.59 4.34 16.05
CA VAL A 70 1.36 4.15 14.81
C VAL A 70 2.42 5.23 14.59
N ILE A 71 2.10 6.48 14.88
CA ILE A 71 3.03 7.61 14.74
C ILE A 71 4.22 7.47 15.70
N LYS A 72 4.00 6.97 16.91
CA LYS A 72 5.07 6.67 17.86
C LYS A 72 6.02 5.60 17.33
N LEU A 73 5.48 4.59 16.63
CA LEU A 73 6.27 3.55 15.96
C LEU A 73 7.04 4.12 14.76
N MET A 74 6.42 4.94 13.92
CA MET A 74 7.09 5.63 12.79
C MET A 74 8.24 6.52 13.29
N LYS A 75 8.04 7.25 14.38
CA LYS A 75 9.08 8.05 15.04
C LYS A 75 10.26 7.17 15.48
N TYR A 76 9.99 6.01 16.09
CA TYR A 76 11.03 5.07 16.50
C TYR A 76 11.78 4.52 15.30
N ALA A 77 11.07 4.06 14.26
CA ALA A 77 11.67 3.58 13.01
C ALA A 77 12.57 4.65 12.36
N LYS A 78 12.10 5.91 12.29
CA LYS A 78 12.87 7.03 11.73
C LYS A 78 14.18 7.27 12.47
N LYS A 79 14.18 7.19 13.81
CA LYS A 79 15.40 7.31 14.64
C LYS A 79 16.43 6.21 14.34
N HIS A 80 16.01 5.05 13.83
CA HIS A 80 16.86 3.93 13.45
C HIS A 80 17.19 3.92 11.94
N GLY A 81 17.00 5.05 11.24
CA GLY A 81 17.37 5.20 9.84
C GLY A 81 16.41 4.54 8.84
N ILE A 82 15.24 4.09 9.28
CA ILE A 82 14.25 3.46 8.40
C ILE A 82 13.57 4.51 7.53
N TYR A 83 13.47 4.23 6.22
CA TYR A 83 12.61 4.96 5.31
C TYR A 83 11.15 4.57 5.56
N ASN A 84 10.34 5.51 6.02
CA ASN A 84 8.93 5.28 6.35
C ASN A 84 8.04 5.64 5.16
N LYS A 85 7.37 4.64 4.58
CA LYS A 85 6.32 4.81 3.58
C LYS A 85 4.96 4.48 4.19
N LEU A 86 4.01 5.41 4.15
CA LEU A 86 2.62 5.17 4.56
C LEU A 86 1.76 4.88 3.34
N THR A 87 0.99 3.78 3.36
CA THR A 87 -0.11 3.54 2.41
C THR A 87 -1.43 3.76 3.14
N THR A 88 -2.27 4.65 2.63
CA THR A 88 -3.51 5.08 3.29
C THR A 88 -4.61 5.41 2.28
N ASN A 89 -5.86 5.26 2.68
CA ASN A 89 -7.03 5.74 1.92
C ASN A 89 -7.23 7.27 2.03
N GLY A 90 -6.49 7.95 2.90
CA GLY A 90 -6.49 9.39 3.07
C GLY A 90 -7.59 9.97 3.97
N LYS A 91 -8.61 9.19 4.34
CA LYS A 91 -9.75 9.72 5.14
C LYS A 91 -9.34 10.28 6.50
N LEU A 92 -8.34 9.68 7.16
CA LEU A 92 -7.84 10.12 8.45
C LEU A 92 -6.68 11.13 8.34
N LEU A 93 -6.27 11.47 7.13
CA LEU A 93 -5.08 12.28 6.88
C LEU A 93 -5.45 13.77 6.72
N ASN A 94 -6.05 14.37 7.74
CA ASN A 94 -6.31 15.82 7.77
C ASN A 94 -5.02 16.61 8.01
N ASN A 95 -5.08 17.94 7.96
CA ASN A 95 -3.91 18.82 8.09
C ASN A 95 -3.18 18.65 9.43
N GLU A 96 -3.91 18.44 10.52
CA GLU A 96 -3.32 18.15 11.82
C GLU A 96 -2.52 16.86 11.78
N LYS A 97 -3.09 15.79 11.22
CA LYS A 97 -2.44 14.50 11.06
C LYS A 97 -1.23 14.56 10.12
N ILE A 98 -1.31 15.33 9.03
CA ILE A 98 -0.18 15.59 8.13
C ILE A 98 0.97 16.26 8.89
N ASN A 99 0.69 17.30 9.67
CA ASN A 99 1.71 17.98 10.49
C ASN A 99 2.32 17.04 11.54
N GLU A 100 1.51 16.17 12.17
CA GLU A 100 1.98 15.21 13.15
C GLU A 100 2.92 14.15 12.56
N ILE A 101 2.64 13.64 11.36
CA ILE A 101 3.46 12.61 10.72
C ILE A 101 4.66 13.17 9.96
N LYS A 102 4.60 14.42 9.48
CA LYS A 102 5.62 15.03 8.64
C LYS A 102 7.07 14.80 9.09
N PRO A 103 7.44 14.90 10.38
CA PRO A 103 8.82 14.68 10.81
C PRO A 103 9.30 13.24 10.69
N TYR A 104 8.39 12.29 10.50
CA TYR A 104 8.67 10.85 10.62
C TYR A 104 8.35 10.06 9.35
N ILE A 105 7.70 10.68 8.36
CA ILE A 105 7.31 10.05 7.11
C ILE A 105 8.16 10.54 5.94
N ASP A 106 8.54 9.65 5.04
CA ASP A 106 9.31 9.97 3.84
C ASP A 106 8.44 10.00 2.59
N LEU A 107 7.39 9.17 2.57
CA LEU A 107 6.49 9.04 1.43
C LEU A 107 5.10 8.63 1.89
N VAL A 108 4.09 9.29 1.35
CA VAL A 108 2.68 8.88 1.48
C VAL A 108 2.20 8.36 0.12
N ALA A 109 1.71 7.12 0.11
CA ALA A 109 1.03 6.55 -1.04
C ALA A 109 -0.49 6.57 -0.80
N LEU A 110 -1.18 7.48 -1.48
CA LEU A 110 -2.63 7.59 -1.42
C LEU A 110 -3.27 6.54 -2.30
N SER A 111 -4.26 5.82 -1.76
CA SER A 111 -5.05 4.85 -2.53
C SER A 111 -6.22 5.56 -3.20
N ILE A 112 -6.13 5.76 -4.52
CA ILE A 112 -7.14 6.43 -5.33
C ILE A 112 -7.44 5.57 -6.53
N ASP A 113 -8.69 5.11 -6.67
CA ASP A 113 -9.06 4.21 -7.75
C ASP A 113 -9.94 4.87 -8.82
N SER A 114 -10.64 5.95 -8.47
CA SER A 114 -11.44 6.75 -9.40
C SER A 114 -11.71 8.14 -8.80
N PHE A 115 -12.03 9.11 -9.67
CA PHE A 115 -12.63 10.38 -9.28
C PHE A 115 -14.15 10.40 -9.50
N ASN A 116 -14.75 9.29 -9.92
CA ASN A 116 -16.19 9.13 -10.07
C ASN A 116 -16.76 8.50 -8.79
N ASP A 117 -17.65 9.20 -8.10
CA ASP A 117 -18.24 8.73 -6.85
C ASP A 117 -19.07 7.45 -7.01
N ASN A 118 -19.78 7.29 -8.14
CA ASN A 118 -20.51 6.05 -8.40
C ASN A 118 -19.58 4.86 -8.58
N THR A 119 -18.44 5.04 -9.26
CA THR A 119 -17.41 4.03 -9.37
C THR A 119 -16.83 3.71 -7.99
N ASN A 120 -16.45 4.73 -7.22
CA ASN A 120 -15.92 4.55 -5.86
C ASN A 120 -16.91 3.79 -4.98
N HIS A 121 -18.19 4.17 -5.00
CA HIS A 121 -19.23 3.46 -4.25
C HIS A 121 -19.36 2.00 -4.69
N SER A 122 -19.35 1.74 -6.00
CA SER A 122 -19.48 0.38 -6.56
C SER A 122 -18.35 -0.57 -6.20
N ILE A 123 -17.16 -0.03 -5.93
CA ILE A 123 -15.97 -0.79 -5.49
C ILE A 123 -15.74 -0.75 -3.97
N GLY A 124 -16.69 -0.14 -3.20
CA GLY A 124 -16.67 -0.14 -1.74
C GLY A 124 -15.80 0.94 -1.10
N ARG A 125 -15.46 2.01 -1.83
CA ARG A 125 -14.73 3.16 -1.30
C ARG A 125 -15.64 4.26 -0.70
N GLY A 126 -16.92 4.19 -0.88
CA GLY A 126 -17.87 5.22 -0.45
C GLY A 126 -17.91 6.43 -1.39
N TYR A 127 -18.73 7.42 -1.02
CA TYR A 127 -18.84 8.71 -1.70
C TYR A 127 -17.82 9.73 -1.14
N GLU A 128 -17.70 10.88 -1.81
CA GLU A 128 -16.82 12.01 -1.40
C GLU A 128 -15.32 11.70 -1.44
N GLN A 129 -14.91 10.54 -1.96
CA GLN A 129 -13.51 10.15 -2.01
C GLN A 129 -12.68 11.13 -2.87
N ARG A 130 -13.25 11.64 -3.94
CA ARG A 130 -12.61 12.62 -4.83
C ARG A 130 -12.14 13.85 -4.09
N GLU A 131 -13.05 14.52 -3.37
CA GLU A 131 -12.76 15.79 -2.67
C GLU A 131 -11.70 15.58 -1.59
N ILE A 132 -11.87 14.51 -0.81
CA ILE A 132 -10.91 14.13 0.24
C ILE A 132 -9.51 13.97 -0.34
N VAL A 133 -9.34 13.18 -1.39
CA VAL A 133 -7.99 12.88 -1.92
C VAL A 133 -7.37 14.07 -2.62
N ILE A 134 -8.14 14.92 -3.32
CA ILE A 134 -7.65 16.16 -3.93
C ILE A 134 -7.07 17.10 -2.85
N ASP A 135 -7.81 17.30 -1.76
CA ASP A 135 -7.34 18.10 -0.64
C ASP A 135 -6.05 17.50 -0.01
N ARG A 136 -6.02 16.18 0.18
CA ARG A 136 -4.85 15.49 0.75
C ARG A 136 -3.62 15.59 -0.14
N ILE A 137 -3.75 15.45 -1.46
CA ILE A 137 -2.64 15.64 -2.41
C ILE A 137 -2.03 17.03 -2.25
N LYS A 138 -2.85 18.08 -2.28
CA LYS A 138 -2.40 19.47 -2.16
C LYS A 138 -1.68 19.71 -0.83
N ASN A 139 -2.27 19.28 0.27
CA ASN A 139 -1.73 19.50 1.61
C ASN A 139 -0.42 18.74 1.87
N LEU A 140 -0.31 17.51 1.38
CA LEU A 140 0.92 16.73 1.46
C LEU A 140 2.06 17.38 0.65
N ILE A 141 1.80 17.78 -0.60
CA ILE A 141 2.78 18.43 -1.46
C ILE A 141 3.24 19.75 -0.84
N ASN A 142 2.31 20.58 -0.38
CA ASN A 142 2.61 21.86 0.30
C ASN A 142 3.42 21.64 1.60
N SER A 143 3.27 20.48 2.22
CA SER A 143 4.07 20.10 3.39
C SER A 143 5.46 19.57 3.02
N GLY A 144 5.77 19.40 1.74
CA GLY A 144 7.06 18.88 1.26
C GLY A 144 7.18 17.35 1.38
N ILE A 145 6.08 16.64 1.59
CA ILE A 145 6.05 15.18 1.65
C ILE A 145 5.97 14.61 0.23
N LEU A 146 6.72 13.54 -0.04
CA LEU A 146 6.65 12.82 -1.32
C LEU A 146 5.31 12.05 -1.40
N VAL A 147 4.60 12.21 -2.52
CA VAL A 147 3.26 11.64 -2.73
C VAL A 147 3.27 10.69 -3.91
N ASP A 148 3.01 9.40 -3.66
CA ASP A 148 2.63 8.41 -4.67
C ASP A 148 1.10 8.28 -4.70
N ILE A 149 0.56 7.88 -5.85
CA ILE A 149 -0.82 7.40 -5.97
C ILE A 149 -0.78 5.91 -6.31
N ASN A 150 -1.57 5.11 -5.61
CA ASN A 150 -1.79 3.69 -5.88
C ASN A 150 -3.22 3.50 -6.38
N THR A 151 -3.38 2.90 -7.55
CA THR A 151 -4.68 2.56 -8.15
C THR A 151 -4.71 1.07 -8.44
N VAL A 152 -5.69 0.36 -7.88
CA VAL A 152 -6.02 -1.01 -8.28
C VAL A 152 -6.99 -0.93 -9.45
N VAL A 153 -6.55 -1.42 -10.62
CA VAL A 153 -7.36 -1.38 -11.84
C VAL A 153 -8.30 -2.58 -11.88
N VAL A 154 -9.59 -2.29 -11.95
CA VAL A 154 -10.69 -3.26 -12.02
C VAL A 154 -11.65 -2.88 -13.15
N LYS A 155 -12.56 -3.80 -13.54
CA LYS A 155 -13.53 -3.55 -14.62
C LYS A 155 -14.34 -2.25 -14.43
N GLN A 156 -14.62 -1.87 -13.18
CA GLN A 156 -15.45 -0.73 -12.87
C GLN A 156 -14.73 0.62 -13.08
N ASN A 157 -13.40 0.68 -12.90
CA ASN A 157 -12.67 1.93 -12.93
C ASN A 157 -11.71 2.09 -14.11
N ILE A 158 -11.55 1.09 -14.96
CA ILE A 158 -10.58 1.13 -16.07
C ILE A 158 -10.81 2.32 -17.01
N ASN A 159 -12.07 2.71 -17.23
CA ASN A 159 -12.43 3.85 -18.06
C ASN A 159 -12.19 5.21 -17.36
N ASP A 160 -12.21 5.25 -16.03
CA ASP A 160 -12.01 6.47 -15.24
C ASP A 160 -10.52 6.89 -15.17
N LEU A 161 -9.61 6.02 -15.62
CA LEU A 161 -8.16 6.29 -15.58
C LEU A 161 -7.75 7.47 -16.46
N ILE A 162 -8.52 7.77 -17.52
CA ILE A 162 -8.28 8.93 -18.38
C ILE A 162 -8.57 10.23 -17.60
N ASP A 163 -9.71 10.30 -16.91
CA ASP A 163 -10.09 11.46 -16.10
C ASP A 163 -9.09 11.68 -14.96
N MET A 164 -8.57 10.59 -14.39
CA MET A 164 -7.50 10.66 -13.39
C MET A 164 -6.20 11.21 -13.99
N ALA A 165 -5.85 10.81 -15.21
CA ALA A 165 -4.66 11.33 -15.90
C ALA A 165 -4.81 12.82 -16.23
N GLU A 166 -5.96 13.28 -16.73
CA GLU A 166 -6.21 14.70 -16.97
C GLU A 166 -6.05 15.51 -15.68
N PHE A 167 -6.64 15.03 -14.57
CA PHE A 167 -6.48 15.69 -13.28
C PHE A 167 -5.00 15.77 -12.85
N LEU A 168 -4.25 14.67 -12.97
CA LEU A 168 -2.85 14.61 -12.55
C LEU A 168 -1.91 15.40 -13.46
N LYS A 169 -2.27 15.60 -14.72
CA LYS A 169 -1.56 16.51 -15.64
C LYS A 169 -1.66 17.96 -15.16
N ASP A 170 -2.85 18.38 -14.72
CA ASP A 170 -3.12 19.74 -14.26
C ASP A 170 -2.71 19.95 -12.78
N ASN A 171 -2.63 18.89 -12.01
CA ASN A 171 -2.24 18.89 -10.60
C ASN A 171 -1.12 17.86 -10.36
N PRO A 172 0.11 18.15 -10.79
CA PRO A 172 1.20 17.19 -10.78
C PRO A 172 1.60 16.80 -9.36
N ILE A 173 1.76 15.50 -9.15
CA ILE A 173 2.35 14.95 -7.94
C ILE A 173 3.87 14.89 -8.05
N ASN A 174 4.57 14.90 -6.91
CA ASN A 174 6.03 14.84 -6.86
C ASN A 174 6.59 13.39 -6.79
N GLY A 175 5.72 12.38 -6.89
CA GLY A 175 6.05 10.95 -6.88
C GLY A 175 5.57 10.20 -8.11
N LYS A 176 4.96 9.04 -7.92
CA LYS A 176 4.54 8.11 -8.98
C LYS A 176 3.04 7.85 -8.93
N TRP A 177 2.43 7.72 -10.09
CA TRP A 177 1.13 7.07 -10.21
C TRP A 177 1.33 5.60 -10.54
N LYS A 178 1.02 4.72 -9.58
CA LYS A 178 1.17 3.28 -9.71
C LYS A 178 -0.16 2.63 -10.04
N LEU A 179 -0.25 2.05 -11.23
CA LEU A 179 -1.36 1.23 -11.68
C LEU A 179 -1.05 -0.24 -11.38
N MET A 180 -1.93 -0.92 -10.69
CA MET A 180 -1.75 -2.32 -10.30
C MET A 180 -2.89 -3.16 -10.83
N THR A 181 -2.62 -4.34 -11.36
CA THR A 181 -3.67 -5.30 -11.63
C THR A 181 -4.35 -5.72 -10.33
N PHE A 182 -5.63 -6.05 -10.41
CA PHE A 182 -6.36 -6.64 -9.30
C PHE A 182 -5.71 -7.96 -8.88
N PHE A 183 -5.41 -8.10 -7.59
CA PHE A 183 -4.72 -9.28 -7.04
C PHE A 183 -5.70 -10.18 -6.29
N PRO A 184 -6.26 -11.23 -6.93
CA PRO A 184 -7.28 -12.10 -6.37
C PRO A 184 -6.70 -13.12 -5.38
N ILE A 185 -6.36 -12.64 -4.18
CA ILE A 185 -5.89 -13.46 -3.06
C ILE A 185 -6.73 -13.19 -1.82
N ARG A 186 -6.92 -14.19 -0.99
CA ARG A 186 -7.70 -14.15 0.25
C ARG A 186 -9.20 -13.90 0.02
N GLU A 187 -10.00 -13.92 1.09
CA GLU A 187 -11.45 -14.11 1.04
C GLU A 187 -12.19 -13.08 0.16
N THR A 188 -12.07 -11.80 0.47
CA THR A 188 -12.85 -10.75 -0.19
C THR A 188 -12.49 -10.61 -1.66
N ALA A 189 -11.18 -10.59 -1.97
CA ALA A 189 -10.71 -10.46 -3.34
C ALA A 189 -11.09 -11.69 -4.18
N LEU A 190 -10.88 -12.91 -3.67
CA LEU A 190 -11.24 -14.15 -4.35
C LEU A 190 -12.74 -14.22 -4.66
N LYS A 191 -13.60 -13.88 -3.69
CA LYS A 191 -15.07 -13.89 -3.87
C LYS A 191 -15.54 -12.98 -5.01
N ASN A 192 -14.82 -11.89 -5.27
CA ASN A 192 -15.20 -10.90 -6.27
C ASN A 192 -14.38 -10.99 -7.57
N LYS A 193 -13.56 -12.04 -7.74
CA LYS A 193 -12.63 -12.16 -8.87
C LYS A 193 -13.29 -11.92 -10.21
N ASP A 194 -14.31 -12.70 -10.56
CA ASP A 194 -14.97 -12.64 -11.87
C ASP A 194 -15.62 -11.28 -12.17
N LYS A 195 -16.03 -10.58 -11.12
CA LYS A 195 -16.65 -9.25 -11.21
C LYS A 195 -15.64 -8.14 -11.45
N LEU A 196 -14.40 -8.32 -10.97
CA LEU A 196 -13.41 -7.24 -10.88
C LEU A 196 -12.24 -7.39 -11.87
N GLU A 197 -11.84 -8.61 -12.16
CA GLU A 197 -10.60 -8.88 -12.91
C GLU A 197 -10.66 -8.32 -14.33
N VAL A 198 -9.65 -7.55 -14.69
CA VAL A 198 -9.42 -7.03 -16.04
C VAL A 198 -8.41 -7.95 -16.72
N ASP A 199 -8.60 -8.20 -18.01
CA ASP A 199 -7.62 -8.94 -18.81
C ASP A 199 -6.27 -8.21 -18.87
N ASP A 200 -5.17 -8.96 -18.79
CA ASP A 200 -3.82 -8.41 -18.78
C ASP A 200 -3.49 -7.58 -20.03
N ASN A 201 -3.99 -7.97 -21.21
CA ASN A 201 -3.77 -7.20 -22.45
C ASN A 201 -4.57 -5.89 -22.43
N GLU A 202 -5.78 -5.91 -21.90
CA GLU A 202 -6.60 -4.71 -21.73
C GLU A 202 -5.93 -3.74 -20.74
N PHE A 203 -5.45 -4.25 -19.59
CA PHE A 203 -4.68 -3.47 -18.64
C PHE A 203 -3.43 -2.85 -19.27
N LEU A 204 -2.63 -3.63 -19.98
CA LEU A 204 -1.41 -3.13 -20.64
C LEU A 204 -1.73 -2.12 -21.75
N LYS A 205 -2.82 -2.31 -22.49
CA LYS A 205 -3.28 -1.37 -23.52
C LYS A 205 -3.59 0.00 -22.92
N ILE A 206 -4.35 0.06 -21.84
CA ILE A 206 -4.67 1.35 -21.19
C ILE A 206 -3.42 1.98 -20.57
N VAL A 207 -2.55 1.20 -19.90
CA VAL A 207 -1.30 1.72 -19.34
C VAL A 207 -0.40 2.33 -20.42
N ASN A 208 -0.24 1.66 -21.56
CA ASN A 208 0.59 2.16 -22.66
C ASN A 208 -0.01 3.41 -23.30
N ARG A 209 -1.33 3.47 -23.44
CA ARG A 209 -2.06 4.66 -23.88
C ARG A 209 -1.79 5.84 -22.94
N LEU A 210 -1.99 5.65 -21.63
CA LEU A 210 -1.77 6.70 -20.63
C LEU A 210 -0.33 7.23 -20.66
N LYS A 211 0.67 6.36 -20.72
CA LYS A 211 2.08 6.76 -20.80
C LYS A 211 2.40 7.57 -22.07
N LYS A 212 1.74 7.24 -23.17
CA LYS A 212 1.92 7.93 -24.46
C LYS A 212 1.23 9.29 -24.46
N GLU A 213 -0.01 9.38 -23.97
CA GLU A 213 -0.83 10.59 -24.00
C GLU A 213 -0.45 11.58 -22.88
N TYR A 214 0.08 11.09 -21.74
CA TYR A 214 0.43 11.87 -20.55
C TYR A 214 1.91 11.69 -20.14
N PRO A 215 2.89 12.03 -20.98
CA PRO A 215 4.31 11.79 -20.73
C PRO A 215 4.89 12.56 -19.53
N SER A 216 4.19 13.62 -19.07
CA SER A 216 4.57 14.38 -17.88
C SER A 216 4.28 13.67 -16.56
N ILE A 217 3.41 12.65 -16.58
CA ILE A 217 3.04 11.88 -15.38
C ILE A 217 3.99 10.67 -15.26
N ASN A 218 4.61 10.53 -14.08
CA ASN A 218 5.45 9.36 -13.79
C ASN A 218 4.60 8.11 -13.52
N ILE A 219 4.08 7.48 -14.59
CA ILE A 219 3.23 6.29 -14.52
C ILE A 219 4.09 5.03 -14.45
N VAL A 220 3.93 4.27 -13.39
CA VAL A 220 4.48 2.91 -13.25
C VAL A 220 3.34 1.90 -13.14
N HIS A 221 3.59 0.66 -13.53
CA HIS A 221 2.58 -0.40 -13.39
C HIS A 221 3.17 -1.65 -12.76
N MET A 222 2.29 -2.48 -12.23
CA MET A 222 2.64 -3.75 -11.60
C MET A 222 1.59 -4.79 -11.93
N MET A 223 2.07 -5.90 -12.48
CA MET A 223 1.27 -7.10 -12.73
C MET A 223 1.27 -8.02 -11.50
N ASN A 224 0.35 -8.97 -11.45
CA ASN A 224 0.20 -9.89 -10.32
C ASN A 224 1.46 -10.69 -9.98
N ASP A 225 2.25 -11.11 -10.97
CA ASP A 225 3.53 -11.78 -10.78
C ASP A 225 4.55 -10.90 -10.02
N GLN A 226 4.56 -9.60 -10.31
CA GLN A 226 5.42 -8.63 -9.66
C GLN A 226 4.92 -8.27 -8.25
N ILE A 227 3.58 -8.23 -8.05
CA ILE A 227 2.97 -7.91 -6.75
C ILE A 227 3.37 -8.97 -5.72
N GLN A 228 3.25 -10.25 -6.04
CA GLN A 228 3.56 -11.34 -5.12
C GLN A 228 5.06 -11.53 -4.83
N GLN A 229 5.93 -10.98 -5.66
CA GLN A 229 7.39 -11.09 -5.49
C GLN A 229 8.03 -9.85 -4.85
N GLN A 230 7.25 -8.89 -4.36
CA GLN A 230 7.80 -7.59 -3.97
C GLN A 230 8.74 -7.67 -2.78
N TYR A 231 8.25 -8.10 -1.65
CA TYR A 231 9.00 -8.14 -0.38
C TYR A 231 8.18 -8.85 0.72
N PRO A 232 8.86 -9.33 1.79
CA PRO A 232 8.19 -9.95 2.91
C PRO A 232 7.24 -8.97 3.62
N GLY A 233 6.26 -9.53 4.32
CA GLY A 233 5.30 -8.76 5.09
C GLY A 233 5.06 -9.32 6.48
N VAL A 234 4.60 -8.46 7.38
CA VAL A 234 4.14 -8.83 8.72
C VAL A 234 2.66 -8.53 8.82
N ARG A 235 1.83 -9.51 9.17
CA ARG A 235 0.39 -9.36 9.40
C ARG A 235 0.08 -8.75 10.77
N ALA A 236 -1.18 -8.34 10.96
CA ALA A 236 -1.67 -7.78 12.21
C ALA A 236 -1.55 -8.74 13.41
N ASN A 237 -1.61 -10.06 13.17
CA ASN A 237 -1.40 -11.09 14.19
C ASN A 237 0.08 -11.42 14.44
N GLY A 238 1.01 -10.71 13.80
CA GLY A 238 2.44 -10.91 13.94
C GLY A 238 3.06 -11.94 12.99
N ASP A 239 2.30 -12.60 12.12
CA ASP A 239 2.85 -13.56 11.17
C ASP A 239 3.75 -12.87 10.15
N LEU A 240 4.99 -13.32 10.07
CA LEU A 240 5.94 -12.97 9.02
C LEU A 240 5.72 -13.91 7.84
N LEU A 241 5.57 -13.36 6.64
CA LEU A 241 5.27 -14.14 5.45
C LEU A 241 5.87 -13.58 4.17
N VAL A 242 5.90 -14.41 3.15
CA VAL A 242 6.03 -14.03 1.73
C VAL A 242 4.85 -14.58 0.95
N THR A 243 4.45 -13.90 -0.13
CA THR A 243 3.40 -14.40 -1.02
C THR A 243 4.04 -14.92 -2.31
N ARG A 244 3.76 -16.17 -2.69
CA ARG A 244 4.20 -16.81 -3.94
C ARG A 244 3.07 -17.66 -4.49
N ASP A 245 2.91 -17.67 -5.80
CA ASP A 245 1.88 -18.47 -6.50
C ASP A 245 0.49 -18.30 -5.88
N TYR A 246 0.12 -17.05 -5.59
CA TYR A 246 -1.14 -16.65 -4.94
C TYR A 246 -1.38 -17.30 -3.56
N LYS A 247 -0.31 -17.70 -2.87
CA LYS A 247 -0.37 -18.29 -1.53
C LYS A 247 0.56 -17.58 -0.57
N ASP A 248 0.09 -17.40 0.65
CA ASP A 248 0.92 -16.91 1.74
C ASP A 248 1.71 -18.07 2.35
N ILE A 249 3.02 -17.90 2.42
CA ILE A 249 3.95 -18.82 3.07
C ILE A 249 4.37 -18.15 4.37
N ILE A 250 3.87 -18.70 5.49
CA ILE A 250 4.21 -18.22 6.83
C ILE A 250 5.62 -18.69 7.18
N LEU A 251 6.50 -17.75 7.52
CA LEU A 251 7.89 -17.98 7.91
C LEU A 251 8.05 -18.09 9.45
N GLY A 252 7.05 -17.69 10.20
CA GLY A 252 6.99 -17.68 11.65
C GLY A 252 6.19 -16.50 12.18
N ASN A 253 6.24 -16.26 13.49
CA ASN A 253 5.48 -15.18 14.11
C ASN A 253 6.40 -14.22 14.87
N MET A 254 6.21 -12.91 14.65
CA MET A 254 7.06 -11.83 15.16
C MET A 254 6.83 -11.50 16.64
N VAL A 255 5.90 -12.15 17.32
CA VAL A 255 5.67 -12.02 18.79
C VAL A 255 5.99 -13.30 19.54
N SER A 256 6.32 -14.40 18.86
CA SER A 256 6.70 -15.68 19.49
C SER A 256 8.08 -15.58 20.17
N ASP A 257 8.37 -16.47 21.12
CA ASP A 257 9.68 -16.56 21.77
C ASP A 257 10.79 -16.96 20.77
N THR A 258 10.43 -17.82 19.80
CA THR A 258 11.34 -18.17 18.70
C THR A 258 11.26 -17.11 17.62
N ILE A 259 12.37 -16.41 17.39
CA ILE A 259 12.46 -15.39 16.32
C ILE A 259 12.50 -16.10 14.97
N PRO A 260 11.60 -15.78 14.02
CA PRO A 260 11.65 -16.32 12.67
C PRO A 260 12.99 -16.03 11.96
N ASP A 261 13.36 -16.88 11.01
CA ASP A 261 14.53 -16.62 10.17
C ASP A 261 14.40 -15.29 9.41
N ASN A 262 15.52 -14.64 9.19
CA ASN A 262 15.55 -13.38 8.47
C ASN A 262 15.06 -13.58 7.03
N PRO A 263 13.91 -12.97 6.64
CA PRO A 263 13.27 -13.22 5.35
C PRO A 263 14.07 -12.72 4.15
N PHE A 264 15.04 -11.83 4.36
CA PHE A 264 15.93 -11.35 3.31
C PHE A 264 17.05 -12.34 2.96
N ASN A 265 17.26 -13.37 3.78
CA ASN A 265 18.25 -14.43 3.58
C ASN A 265 17.65 -15.71 2.99
N ILE A 266 16.33 -15.81 2.86
CA ILE A 266 15.64 -16.96 2.27
C ILE A 266 15.81 -16.90 0.74
N LYS A 267 16.37 -17.99 0.17
CA LYS A 267 16.63 -18.15 -1.27
C LYS A 267 15.37 -18.57 -2.03
#